data_30e57fa55b5393b83735fb092fce7dcc
#
_entry.id   30e57fa55b5393b83735fb092fce7dcc
#
_cell.length_a   1.000
_cell.length_b   1.000
_cell.length_c   1.000
_cell.angle_alpha   90.00
_cell.angle_beta   90.00
_cell.angle_gamma   90.00
#
_symmetry.space_group_name_H-M   'P 1'
#
loop_
_entity.id
_entity.type
_entity.pdbx_description
1 polymer ?
#
loop_
_entity_poly.entity_id
_entity_poly.type
_entity_poly.pdbx_seq_one_letter_code
_entity_poly.pdbx_strand_id
1 'polypeptide(L)'
;MTKFKLKIVTPSGIYQEVEVNQLNLRTTAGQVGILAHHMPLASGIEISEMSYIIDKQRHIFAIGGGFIYVNDDETKIIANSIESKEEIDLNRAKEAKRRAEQRIKEVTEKTDLLRAEIA
;
A
#
# COMPACT_ATOMS: atom_id res chain seq x y z
N MET A 1 -22.86 0.97 -12.13
CA MET A 1 -22.63 1.55 -10.79
C MET A 1 -21.99 2.92 -10.91
N THR A 2 -22.40 3.83 -10.06
CA THR A 2 -21.86 5.18 -10.03
C THR A 2 -20.45 5.18 -9.43
N LYS A 3 -19.53 5.85 -10.08
CA LYS A 3 -18.16 6.01 -9.59
C LYS A 3 -17.97 7.42 -9.02
N PHE A 4 -17.01 7.55 -8.14
CA PHE A 4 -16.59 8.85 -7.61
C PHE A 4 -15.08 9.00 -7.71
N LYS A 5 -14.61 10.23 -7.75
CA LYS A 5 -13.20 10.54 -7.89
C LYS A 5 -12.48 10.34 -6.56
N LEU A 6 -11.39 9.56 -6.59
CA LEU A 6 -10.50 9.34 -5.45
C LEU A 6 -9.11 9.84 -5.79
N LYS A 7 -8.57 10.71 -4.95
CA LYS A 7 -7.21 11.22 -5.06
C LYS A 7 -6.44 10.84 -3.81
N ILE A 8 -5.30 10.18 -4.00
CA ILE A 8 -4.42 9.79 -2.89
C ILE A 8 -3.10 10.55 -3.01
N VAL A 9 -2.77 11.30 -1.98
CA VAL A 9 -1.57 12.13 -1.91
C VAL A 9 -0.66 11.62 -0.78
N THR A 10 0.64 11.61 -1.04
CA THR A 10 1.67 11.24 -0.05
C THR A 10 2.67 12.38 0.07
N PRO A 11 3.61 12.34 1.03
CA PRO A 11 4.67 13.33 1.10
C PRO A 11 5.54 13.40 -0.16
N SER A 12 5.57 12.34 -0.96
CA SER A 12 6.30 12.31 -2.24
C SER A 12 5.51 12.88 -3.40
N GLY A 13 4.23 13.21 -3.22
CA GLY A 13 3.35 13.76 -4.23
C GLY A 13 2.08 12.92 -4.43
N ILE A 14 1.44 13.08 -5.59
CA ILE A 14 0.23 12.33 -5.91
C ILE A 14 0.58 10.87 -6.17
N TYR A 15 -0.02 9.97 -5.39
CA TYR A 15 0.15 8.53 -5.57
C TYR A 15 -0.79 7.98 -6.64
N GLN A 16 -2.08 8.33 -6.58
CA GLN A 16 -3.10 7.93 -7.55
C GLN A 16 -4.21 8.95 -7.66
N GLU A 17 -4.79 9.04 -8.86
CA GLU A 17 -6.07 9.70 -9.12
C GLU A 17 -6.89 8.71 -9.94
N VAL A 18 -7.95 8.16 -9.36
CA VAL A 18 -8.78 7.12 -9.98
C VAL A 18 -10.25 7.37 -9.71
N GLU A 19 -11.11 6.78 -10.53
CA GLU A 19 -12.54 6.74 -10.27
C GLU A 19 -12.90 5.35 -9.76
N VAL A 20 -13.55 5.30 -8.60
CA VAL A 20 -13.86 4.06 -7.91
C VAL A 20 -15.35 3.95 -7.61
N ASN A 21 -15.82 2.70 -7.48
CA ASN A 21 -17.20 2.43 -7.10
C ASN A 21 -17.41 2.46 -5.59
N GLN A 22 -16.39 2.05 -4.83
CA GLN A 22 -16.45 1.98 -3.38
C GLN A 22 -15.05 2.09 -2.81
N LEU A 23 -14.93 2.76 -1.67
CA LEU A 23 -13.71 2.86 -0.89
C LEU A 23 -13.97 2.34 0.51
N ASN A 24 -13.12 1.44 1.01
CA ASN A 24 -13.20 0.89 2.36
C ASN A 24 -11.90 1.19 3.10
N LEU A 25 -12.01 1.74 4.30
CA LEU A 25 -10.85 2.06 5.12
C LEU A 25 -11.25 2.15 6.58
N ARG A 26 -10.22 2.16 7.44
CA ARG A 26 -10.43 2.31 8.88
C ARG A 26 -10.05 3.70 9.32
N THR A 27 -11.04 4.44 9.81
CA THR A 27 -10.83 5.76 10.39
C THR A 27 -10.65 5.66 11.90
N THR A 28 -10.27 6.75 12.53
CA THR A 28 -10.19 6.84 14.00
C THR A 28 -11.55 6.63 14.68
N ALA A 29 -12.65 6.77 13.94
CA ALA A 29 -14.01 6.51 14.41
C ALA A 29 -14.51 5.10 14.08
N GLY A 30 -13.71 4.26 13.39
CA GLY A 30 -14.04 2.90 13.02
C GLY A 30 -14.00 2.65 11.53
N GLN A 31 -14.43 1.46 11.12
CA GLN A 31 -14.46 1.04 9.72
C GLN A 31 -15.53 1.82 8.95
N VAL A 32 -15.18 2.31 7.76
CA VAL A 32 -16.06 3.11 6.92
C VAL A 32 -16.04 2.59 5.47
N GLY A 33 -17.23 2.50 4.87
CA GLY A 33 -17.38 2.26 3.44
C GLY A 33 -17.94 3.51 2.78
N ILE A 34 -17.27 4.01 1.75
CA ILE A 34 -17.66 5.23 1.05
C ILE A 34 -18.13 4.87 -0.36
N LEU A 35 -19.33 5.32 -0.69
CA LEU A 35 -19.94 5.21 -2.01
C LEU A 35 -20.11 6.61 -2.60
N ALA A 36 -20.47 6.67 -3.89
CA ALA A 36 -20.81 7.96 -4.52
C ALA A 36 -21.90 8.68 -3.74
N HIS A 37 -21.82 9.99 -3.68
CA HIS A 37 -22.76 10.85 -2.95
C HIS A 37 -22.75 10.63 -1.43
N HIS A 38 -21.65 10.13 -0.90
CA HIS A 38 -21.46 10.02 0.54
C HIS A 38 -21.52 11.40 1.20
N MET A 39 -22.06 11.46 2.42
CA MET A 39 -22.08 12.70 3.19
C MET A 39 -20.66 13.23 3.39
N PRO A 40 -20.45 14.55 3.42
CA PRO A 40 -19.14 15.11 3.72
C PRO A 40 -18.55 14.51 5.00
N LEU A 41 -17.28 14.18 4.95
CA LEU A 41 -16.55 13.55 6.06
C LEU A 41 -15.13 14.08 6.11
N ALA A 42 -14.66 14.37 7.32
CA ALA A 42 -13.24 14.64 7.57
C ALA A 42 -12.84 13.81 8.79
N SER A 43 -11.84 12.95 8.64
CA SER A 43 -11.44 12.04 9.71
C SER A 43 -9.97 11.64 9.58
N GLY A 44 -9.36 11.28 10.72
CA GLY A 44 -8.07 10.60 10.72
C GLY A 44 -8.21 9.17 10.20
N ILE A 45 -7.16 8.65 9.59
CA ILE A 45 -7.07 7.27 9.13
C ILE A 45 -6.06 6.53 9.99
N GLU A 46 -6.44 5.35 10.49
CA GLU A 46 -5.54 4.50 11.25
C GLU A 46 -4.58 3.74 10.34
N ILE A 47 -3.45 3.32 10.90
CA ILE A 47 -2.53 2.39 10.22
C ILE A 47 -3.27 1.08 10.03
N SER A 48 -3.55 0.71 8.78
CA SER A 48 -4.47 -0.39 8.48
C SER A 48 -4.44 -0.79 7.01
N GLU A 49 -5.29 -1.74 6.67
CA GLU A 49 -5.57 -2.10 5.29
C GLU A 49 -6.67 -1.18 4.75
N MET A 50 -6.45 -0.69 3.53
CA MET A 50 -7.43 0.08 2.77
C MET A 50 -7.72 -0.66 1.47
N SER A 51 -8.93 -0.57 0.96
CA SER A 51 -9.25 -1.13 -0.34
C SER A 51 -10.23 -0.25 -1.11
N TYR A 52 -10.18 -0.32 -2.43
CA TYR A 52 -11.24 0.25 -3.26
C TYR A 52 -11.65 -0.75 -4.33
N ILE A 53 -12.84 -0.57 -4.87
CA ILE A 53 -13.43 -1.43 -5.88
C ILE A 53 -13.66 -0.63 -7.15
N ILE A 54 -13.15 -1.13 -8.26
CA ILE A 54 -13.38 -0.60 -9.60
C ILE A 54 -13.92 -1.75 -10.46
N ASP A 55 -15.14 -1.61 -10.98
CA ASP A 55 -15.77 -2.59 -11.85
C ASP A 55 -15.66 -4.03 -11.29
N LYS A 56 -16.05 -4.19 -10.03
CA LYS A 56 -16.06 -5.47 -9.28
C LYS A 56 -14.68 -6.01 -8.91
N GLN A 57 -13.60 -5.32 -9.27
CA GLN A 57 -12.25 -5.72 -8.87
C GLN A 57 -11.81 -4.95 -7.63
N ARG A 58 -11.32 -5.68 -6.64
CA ARG A 58 -10.85 -5.12 -5.39
C ARG A 58 -9.34 -4.91 -5.43
N HIS A 59 -8.93 -3.70 -5.09
CA HIS A 59 -7.52 -3.32 -4.99
C HIS A 59 -7.19 -3.03 -3.53
N ILE A 60 -6.19 -3.71 -3.00
CA ILE A 60 -5.84 -3.68 -1.57
C ILE A 60 -4.53 -2.94 -1.36
N PHE A 61 -4.48 -2.12 -0.32
CA PHE A 61 -3.34 -1.30 0.06
C PHE A 61 -3.08 -1.37 1.55
N ALA A 62 -1.83 -1.24 1.97
CA ALA A 62 -1.47 -0.95 3.34
C ALA A 62 -1.26 0.56 3.45
N ILE A 63 -1.97 1.22 4.35
CA ILE A 63 -1.86 2.66 4.58
C ILE A 63 -1.25 2.91 5.96
N GLY A 64 -0.25 3.78 6.02
CA GLY A 64 0.44 4.14 7.26
C GLY A 64 -0.21 5.29 8.02
N GLY A 65 -1.53 5.41 7.94
CA GLY A 65 -2.27 6.48 8.57
C GLY A 65 -2.35 7.72 7.69
N GLY A 66 -3.09 8.72 8.16
CA GLY A 66 -3.29 9.96 7.44
C GLY A 66 -4.65 10.58 7.71
N PHE A 67 -5.20 11.25 6.72
CA PHE A 67 -6.52 11.91 6.80
C PHE A 67 -7.31 11.64 5.54
N ILE A 68 -8.65 11.60 5.71
CA ILE A 68 -9.59 11.51 4.61
C ILE A 68 -10.53 12.71 4.63
N TYR A 69 -10.78 13.26 3.43
CA TYR A 69 -11.74 14.32 3.21
C TYR A 69 -12.69 13.89 2.11
N VAL A 70 -13.96 13.81 2.43
CA VAL A 70 -15.02 13.50 1.47
C VAL A 70 -15.86 14.76 1.26
N ASN A 71 -16.01 15.19 0.02
CA ASN A 71 -16.90 16.27 -0.36
C ASN A 71 -17.71 15.87 -1.60
N ASP A 72 -18.55 16.78 -2.11
CA ASP A 72 -19.47 16.49 -3.21
C ASP A 72 -18.74 16.10 -4.52
N ASP A 73 -17.54 16.64 -4.74
CA ASP A 73 -16.81 16.51 -6.00
C ASP A 73 -15.79 15.38 -5.98
N GLU A 74 -15.12 15.17 -4.84
CA GLU A 74 -14.09 14.13 -4.76
C GLU A 74 -13.84 13.67 -3.33
N THR A 75 -13.26 12.50 -3.21
CA THR A 75 -12.70 11.98 -1.97
C THR A 75 -11.19 12.11 -2.06
N LYS A 76 -10.58 12.74 -1.05
CA LYS A 76 -9.15 12.96 -0.98
C LYS A 76 -8.57 12.25 0.23
N ILE A 77 -7.52 11.48 0.01
CA ILE A 77 -6.74 10.83 1.07
C ILE A 77 -5.35 11.46 1.09
N ILE A 78 -4.94 11.92 2.26
CA ILE A 78 -3.57 12.36 2.52
C ILE A 78 -2.95 11.27 3.38
N ALA A 79 -2.13 10.42 2.76
CA ALA A 79 -1.51 9.28 3.41
C ALA A 79 -0.09 9.60 3.86
N ASN A 80 0.27 9.19 5.07
CA ASN A 80 1.65 9.28 5.55
C ASN A 80 2.54 8.33 4.74
N SER A 81 2.02 7.14 4.46
CA SER A 81 2.63 6.17 3.54
C SER A 81 1.55 5.27 2.98
N ILE A 82 1.77 4.73 1.79
CA ILE A 82 0.85 3.79 1.17
C ILE A 82 1.60 2.86 0.23
N GLU A 83 1.25 1.58 0.25
CA GLU A 83 1.78 0.57 -0.65
C GLU A 83 0.65 -0.35 -1.10
N SER A 84 0.63 -0.69 -2.38
CA SER A 84 -0.31 -1.70 -2.89
C SER A 84 0.13 -3.09 -2.43
N LYS A 85 -0.81 -4.03 -2.44
CA LYS A 85 -0.50 -5.44 -2.13
C LYS A 85 0.56 -5.98 -3.08
N GLU A 86 0.48 -5.65 -4.35
CA GLU A 86 1.43 -6.06 -5.39
C GLU A 86 2.83 -5.49 -5.12
N GLU A 87 2.92 -4.22 -4.71
CA GLU A 87 4.20 -3.60 -4.34
C GLU A 87 4.83 -4.27 -3.12
N ILE A 88 4.03 -4.61 -2.11
CA ILE A 88 4.49 -5.30 -0.90
C ILE A 88 5.02 -6.69 -1.27
N ASP A 89 4.28 -7.45 -2.06
CA ASP A 89 4.66 -8.79 -2.49
C ASP A 89 5.95 -8.77 -3.32
N LEU A 90 6.09 -7.79 -4.22
CA LEU A 90 7.29 -7.61 -5.02
C LEU A 90 8.50 -7.28 -4.14
N ASN A 91 8.36 -6.38 -3.19
CA ASN A 91 9.44 -5.99 -2.27
C ASN A 91 9.86 -7.17 -1.39
N ARG A 92 8.91 -7.97 -0.91
CA ARG A 92 9.22 -9.21 -0.16
C ARG A 92 9.98 -10.21 -1.00
N ALA A 93 9.58 -10.40 -2.27
CA ALA A 93 10.28 -11.31 -3.19
C ALA A 93 11.71 -10.84 -3.46
N LYS A 94 11.93 -9.56 -3.69
CA LYS A 94 13.25 -8.97 -3.88
C LYS A 94 14.13 -9.16 -2.65
N GLU A 95 13.59 -8.93 -1.46
CA GLU A 95 14.30 -9.09 -0.20
C GLU A 95 14.69 -10.54 0.04
N ALA A 96 13.77 -11.48 -0.22
CA ALA A 96 14.07 -12.92 -0.10
C ALA A 96 15.17 -13.36 -1.06
N LYS A 97 15.13 -12.87 -2.31
CA LYS A 97 16.15 -13.15 -3.31
C LYS A 97 17.52 -12.62 -2.87
N ARG A 98 17.55 -11.39 -2.39
CA ARG A 98 18.79 -10.76 -1.88
C ARG A 98 19.40 -11.55 -0.74
N ARG A 99 18.57 -12.00 0.21
CA ARG A 99 19.05 -12.83 1.34
C ARG A 99 19.59 -14.17 0.87
N ALA A 100 18.92 -14.81 -0.09
CA ALA A 100 19.39 -16.09 -0.65
C ALA A 100 20.74 -15.93 -1.36
N GLU A 101 20.90 -14.88 -2.18
CA GLU A 101 22.16 -14.56 -2.85
C GLU A 101 23.28 -14.28 -1.84
N GLN A 102 23.00 -13.58 -0.76
CA GLN A 102 23.95 -13.30 0.31
C GLN A 102 24.43 -14.59 0.99
N ARG A 103 23.51 -15.52 1.29
CA ARG A 103 23.84 -16.81 1.91
C ARG A 103 24.71 -17.65 0.99
N ILE A 104 24.39 -17.70 -0.30
CA ILE A 104 25.20 -18.46 -1.28
C ILE A 104 26.61 -17.89 -1.35
N LYS A 105 26.74 -16.58 -1.38
CA LYS A 105 28.04 -15.90 -1.39
C LYS A 105 28.87 -16.24 -0.15
N GLU A 106 28.27 -16.18 1.04
CA GLU A 106 28.95 -16.51 2.29
C GLU A 106 29.44 -17.95 2.33
N VAL A 107 28.62 -18.90 1.88
CA VAL A 107 29.01 -20.33 1.81
C VAL A 107 30.15 -20.52 0.83
N THR A 108 30.12 -19.90 -0.33
CA THR A 108 31.19 -19.96 -1.33
C THR A 108 32.50 -19.41 -0.78
N GLU A 109 32.47 -18.27 -0.11
CA GLU A 109 33.65 -17.66 0.52
C GLU A 109 34.28 -18.60 1.57
N LYS A 110 33.47 -19.21 2.43
CA LYS A 110 33.94 -20.19 3.44
C LYS A 110 34.57 -21.40 2.79
N THR A 111 33.98 -21.92 1.71
CA THR A 111 34.50 -23.07 0.98
C THR A 111 35.86 -22.73 0.36
N ASP A 112 36.02 -21.56 -0.22
CA ASP A 112 37.27 -21.11 -0.81
C ASP A 112 38.37 -20.96 0.26
N LEU A 113 38.06 -20.43 1.44
CA LEU A 113 38.99 -20.33 2.54
C LEU A 113 39.44 -21.69 3.03
N LEU A 114 38.53 -22.65 3.17
CA LEU A 114 38.89 -24.03 3.57
C LEU A 114 39.80 -24.71 2.55
N ARG A 115 39.54 -24.51 1.25
CA ARG A 115 40.42 -25.04 0.19
C ARG A 115 41.81 -24.43 0.27
N ALA A 116 41.92 -23.15 0.53
CA ALA A 116 43.19 -22.44 0.68
C ALA A 116 44.01 -22.99 1.89
N GLU A 117 43.34 -23.29 3.00
CA GLU A 117 43.97 -23.82 4.20
C GLU A 117 44.47 -25.26 4.00
N ILE A 118 43.79 -26.06 3.20
CA ILE A 118 44.17 -27.47 2.91
C ILE A 118 45.30 -27.53 1.91
N ALA A 119 45.35 -26.57 1.00
CA ALA A 119 46.39 -26.49 -0.01
C ALA A 119 47.74 -26.02 0.57
#